data_b588ae8faff63b842ddef0745f7ee5b5
#
_entry.id   b588ae8faff63b842ddef0745f7ee5b5
#
_cell.length_a   1.000
_cell.length_b   1.000
_cell.length_c   1.000
_cell.angle_alpha   90.00
_cell.angle_beta   90.00
_cell.angle_gamma   90.00
#
_symmetry.space_group_name_H-M   'P 1'
#
loop_
_entity.id
_entity.type
_entity.pdbx_description
1 polymer ?
#
loop_
_entity_poly.entity_id
_entity_poly.type
_entity_poly.pdbx_seq_one_letter_code
_entity_poly.pdbx_strand_id
1 'polypeptide(L)'
;MNKLIRRIVIVGGGSAGWLTAGILAAEHTAGSAPGVKITLVESPDVNPIGVGEGTWPSMRHTLQKMGVSETDFVRECDAAFKQASRFDRWVTGTKDDSYYHPFTPPHGFGEVNLASQWRALAPDQSFAEVVSHQPHLCANGLAPKQITAPEWAAVANYAYHLDAGKFGLFLQKHCVEKLGVVHILDHVKGVKSADNGDIESLRTEAHGDIEGDLFIDCTGFSSLLLGQHFGVPFISVKDTLFCDTALAMQVPYPQPDSPVASVTISTAQEAGWIWDIGLPTRRGTGYVYSSSHTSDDEAERVLRDYLQDFDGSARKISINPGHRESFWYRNCVAVGISAGFIEPLEASALALIELSAAMIRDELPMSRQAMEIVSERYNERFRYRWDRIVDFLKLHYVLSQRTDSAFWLDNRKPETIPGHLQRLLELWRYRPPSHRDFHELEEIFPASSYWYVLYGMGFEQAGVDPKRSDDPGLARQYFEENAGMTEKFIRGLPSNRQLIDHLVKHGIYKI
;
A
#
# COMPACT_ATOMS: atom_id res chain seq x y z
N MET A 1 -27.76 -18.03 25.61
CA MET A 1 -28.07 -17.92 24.18
C MET A 1 -26.87 -17.27 23.50
N ASN A 2 -26.38 -17.84 22.39
CA ASN A 2 -25.30 -17.23 21.62
C ASN A 2 -25.78 -15.89 21.05
N LYS A 3 -25.21 -14.78 21.51
CA LYS A 3 -25.55 -13.43 21.02
C LYS A 3 -25.05 -13.29 19.57
N LEU A 4 -25.97 -13.00 18.65
CA LEU A 4 -25.65 -12.79 17.24
C LEU A 4 -24.92 -11.42 17.10
N ILE A 5 -23.97 -11.36 16.19
CA ILE A 5 -23.29 -10.12 15.82
C ILE A 5 -24.15 -9.36 14.81
N ARG A 6 -24.70 -8.23 15.22
CA ARG A 6 -25.60 -7.39 14.41
C ARG A 6 -25.22 -5.91 14.41
N ARG A 7 -24.41 -5.49 15.36
CA ARG A 7 -24.00 -4.09 15.51
C ARG A 7 -22.49 -4.00 15.47
N ILE A 8 -21.98 -3.41 14.40
CA ILE A 8 -20.55 -3.11 14.26
C ILE A 8 -20.35 -1.63 14.50
N VAL A 9 -19.43 -1.30 15.40
CA VAL A 9 -19.06 0.09 15.71
C VAL A 9 -17.62 0.32 15.31
N ILE A 10 -17.40 1.23 14.36
CA ILE A 10 -16.08 1.63 13.87
C ILE A 10 -15.73 2.96 14.55
N VAL A 11 -14.54 3.08 15.11
CA VAL A 11 -14.06 4.30 15.77
C VAL A 11 -12.89 4.89 15.00
N GLY A 12 -13.08 6.12 14.51
CA GLY A 12 -12.12 6.85 13.69
C GLY A 12 -12.58 7.02 12.23
N GLY A 13 -12.64 8.27 11.79
CA GLY A 13 -13.19 8.70 10.49
C GLY A 13 -12.13 8.98 9.41
N GLY A 14 -10.90 8.51 9.58
CA GLY A 14 -9.89 8.57 8.52
C GLY A 14 -10.14 7.55 7.39
N SER A 15 -9.21 7.48 6.42
CA SER A 15 -9.29 6.53 5.29
C SER A 15 -9.53 5.09 5.76
N ALA A 16 -8.90 4.65 6.87
CA ALA A 16 -9.07 3.31 7.41
C ALA A 16 -10.52 3.04 7.86
N GLY A 17 -11.11 3.97 8.61
CA GLY A 17 -12.48 3.80 9.11
C GLY A 17 -13.51 3.79 7.99
N TRP A 18 -13.47 4.77 7.09
CA TRP A 18 -14.44 4.88 6.01
C TRP A 18 -14.28 3.80 4.95
N LEU A 19 -13.04 3.38 4.61
CA LEU A 19 -12.83 2.25 3.70
C LEU A 19 -13.33 0.95 4.30
N THR A 20 -13.06 0.70 5.59
CA THR A 20 -13.58 -0.47 6.31
C THR A 20 -15.11 -0.44 6.37
N ALA A 21 -15.70 0.71 6.71
CA ALA A 21 -17.16 0.86 6.73
C ALA A 21 -17.79 0.56 5.38
N GLY A 22 -17.21 1.08 4.30
CA GLY A 22 -17.71 0.86 2.94
C GLY A 22 -17.61 -0.60 2.48
N ILE A 23 -16.48 -1.27 2.73
CA ILE A 23 -16.28 -2.68 2.38
C ILE A 23 -17.29 -3.57 3.12
N LEU A 24 -17.51 -3.32 4.42
CA LEU A 24 -18.47 -4.09 5.21
C LEU A 24 -19.92 -3.79 4.83
N ALA A 25 -20.24 -2.52 4.61
CA ALA A 25 -21.60 -2.11 4.30
C ALA A 25 -22.07 -2.58 2.92
N ALA A 26 -21.20 -2.58 1.92
CA ALA A 26 -21.51 -3.05 0.58
C ALA A 26 -21.96 -4.53 0.55
N GLU A 27 -21.48 -5.34 1.49
CA GLU A 27 -21.85 -6.76 1.59
C GLU A 27 -23.01 -7.00 2.55
N HIS A 28 -22.99 -6.38 3.73
CA HIS A 28 -23.81 -6.78 4.88
C HIS A 28 -25.06 -5.91 5.13
N THR A 29 -25.16 -4.73 4.48
CA THR A 29 -26.34 -3.87 4.63
C THR A 29 -27.32 -3.98 3.47
N ALA A 30 -26.86 -4.40 2.29
CA ALA A 30 -27.67 -4.54 1.08
C ALA A 30 -28.39 -5.91 1.06
N GLY A 31 -29.61 -6.00 1.62
CA GLY A 31 -30.40 -7.23 1.50
C GLY A 31 -31.63 -7.28 2.39
N SER A 32 -32.53 -8.23 2.08
CA SER A 32 -33.85 -8.40 2.68
C SER A 32 -33.90 -9.15 4.02
N ALA A 33 -32.77 -9.57 4.59
CA ALA A 33 -32.67 -10.13 5.93
C ALA A 33 -32.31 -9.03 6.94
N PRO A 34 -32.53 -9.23 8.26
CA PRO A 34 -32.07 -8.26 9.24
C PRO A 34 -30.54 -8.15 9.17
N GLY A 35 -30.08 -7.21 8.36
CA GLY A 35 -28.67 -6.97 8.09
C GLY A 35 -27.88 -6.51 9.31
N VAL A 36 -26.58 -6.37 9.16
CA VAL A 36 -25.70 -5.82 10.17
C VAL A 36 -25.81 -4.29 10.14
N LYS A 37 -26.04 -3.68 11.29
CA LYS A 37 -25.98 -2.21 11.43
C LYS A 37 -24.53 -1.79 11.62
N ILE A 38 -24.04 -0.91 10.76
CA ILE A 38 -22.69 -0.33 10.85
C ILE A 38 -22.80 1.11 11.29
N THR A 39 -22.13 1.44 12.39
CA THR A 39 -22.04 2.81 12.92
C THR A 39 -20.58 3.23 12.95
N LEU A 40 -20.25 4.39 12.40
CA LEU A 40 -18.93 4.98 12.49
C LEU A 40 -18.98 6.20 13.40
N VAL A 41 -18.10 6.22 14.40
CA VAL A 41 -17.92 7.33 15.34
C VAL A 41 -16.63 8.06 15.00
N GLU A 42 -16.73 9.34 14.71
CA GLU A 42 -15.61 10.18 14.29
C GLU A 42 -15.48 11.41 15.17
N SER A 43 -14.25 11.72 15.61
CA SER A 43 -13.97 12.95 16.35
C SER A 43 -14.02 14.18 15.43
N PRO A 44 -14.70 15.27 15.83
CA PRO A 44 -14.73 16.51 15.03
C PRO A 44 -13.36 17.22 14.95
N ASP A 45 -12.43 16.93 15.87
CA ASP A 45 -11.18 17.69 16.04
C ASP A 45 -9.96 16.98 15.41
N VAL A 46 -10.10 15.75 14.94
CA VAL A 46 -8.99 14.99 14.34
C VAL A 46 -8.96 15.16 12.83
N ASN A 47 -8.03 15.99 12.35
CA ASN A 47 -7.82 16.14 10.93
C ASN A 47 -7.05 14.93 10.34
N PRO A 48 -7.40 14.47 9.12
CA PRO A 48 -6.65 13.45 8.41
C PRO A 48 -5.18 13.84 8.22
N ILE A 49 -4.32 12.83 8.16
CA ILE A 49 -2.88 13.04 7.86
C ILE A 49 -2.71 13.36 6.36
N GLY A 50 -3.38 14.31 5.80
CA GLY A 50 -3.50 14.69 4.40
C GLY A 50 -2.21 14.74 3.57
N VAL A 51 -1.60 13.59 3.30
CA VAL A 51 -0.52 13.39 2.33
C VAL A 51 -1.09 12.73 1.07
N GLY A 52 -0.33 12.77 -0.03
CA GLY A 52 -0.66 11.92 -1.18
C GLY A 52 -0.32 10.46 -0.85
N GLU A 53 -1.24 9.56 -1.18
CA GLU A 53 -1.05 8.12 -0.96
C GLU A 53 -1.10 7.34 -2.28
N GLY A 54 -0.35 6.22 -2.33
CA GLY A 54 -0.43 5.26 -3.39
C GLY A 54 -1.31 4.07 -3.00
N THR A 55 -2.03 3.50 -3.95
CA THR A 55 -2.79 2.26 -3.76
C THR A 55 -2.13 1.10 -4.50
N TRP A 56 -2.67 -0.10 -4.27
CA TRP A 56 -2.40 -1.28 -5.08
C TRP A 56 -3.53 -1.51 -6.10
N PRO A 57 -3.33 -2.35 -7.12
CA PRO A 57 -4.36 -2.67 -8.11
C PRO A 57 -5.66 -3.25 -7.53
N SER A 58 -5.62 -3.85 -6.34
CA SER A 58 -6.79 -4.34 -5.59
C SER A 58 -7.83 -3.26 -5.33
N MET A 59 -7.41 -2.01 -5.11
CA MET A 59 -8.30 -0.88 -4.83
C MET A 59 -9.38 -0.70 -5.90
N ARG A 60 -9.07 -0.96 -7.16
CA ARG A 60 -10.07 -0.91 -8.24
C ARG A 60 -11.26 -1.83 -7.98
N HIS A 61 -10.95 -3.07 -7.63
CA HIS A 61 -11.99 -4.06 -7.36
C HIS A 61 -12.76 -3.75 -6.06
N THR A 62 -12.07 -3.24 -5.05
CA THR A 62 -12.69 -2.78 -3.80
C THR A 62 -13.70 -1.67 -4.06
N LEU A 63 -13.30 -0.62 -4.78
CA LEU A 63 -14.18 0.50 -5.12
C LEU A 63 -15.35 0.06 -6.01
N GLN A 64 -15.10 -0.80 -6.99
CA GLN A 64 -16.13 -1.36 -7.86
C GLN A 64 -17.17 -2.17 -7.06
N LYS A 65 -16.74 -3.02 -6.13
CA LYS A 65 -17.64 -3.76 -5.23
C LYS A 65 -18.47 -2.87 -4.32
N MET A 66 -17.91 -1.74 -3.91
CA MET A 66 -18.64 -0.72 -3.14
C MET A 66 -19.64 0.08 -3.99
N GLY A 67 -19.69 -0.12 -5.32
CA GLY A 67 -20.56 0.60 -6.23
C GLY A 67 -20.06 2.02 -6.53
N VAL A 68 -18.78 2.29 -6.35
CA VAL A 68 -18.17 3.59 -6.66
C VAL A 68 -17.94 3.70 -8.16
N SER A 69 -18.20 4.89 -8.75
CA SER A 69 -17.82 5.25 -10.12
C SER A 69 -16.33 5.63 -10.15
N GLU A 70 -15.57 5.09 -11.11
CA GLU A 70 -14.15 5.45 -11.28
C GLU A 70 -14.02 6.95 -11.65
N THR A 71 -14.96 7.45 -12.43
CA THR A 71 -15.04 8.89 -12.79
C THR A 71 -15.19 9.76 -11.55
N ASP A 72 -16.14 9.45 -10.68
CA ASP A 72 -16.41 10.23 -9.48
C ASP A 72 -15.23 10.14 -8.50
N PHE A 73 -14.65 8.94 -8.34
CA PHE A 73 -13.48 8.74 -7.54
C PHE A 73 -12.27 9.58 -8.01
N VAL A 74 -11.97 9.57 -9.32
CA VAL A 74 -10.84 10.36 -9.84
C VAL A 74 -11.07 11.86 -9.64
N ARG A 75 -12.30 12.34 -9.85
CA ARG A 75 -12.66 13.75 -9.68
C ARG A 75 -12.61 14.21 -8.23
N GLU A 76 -13.25 13.47 -7.34
CA GLU A 76 -13.45 13.90 -5.95
C GLU A 76 -12.23 13.62 -5.06
N CYS A 77 -11.40 12.61 -5.41
CA CYS A 77 -10.22 12.26 -4.64
C CYS A 77 -8.91 12.82 -5.19
N ASP A 78 -8.95 13.66 -6.23
CA ASP A 78 -7.76 14.17 -6.92
C ASP A 78 -6.83 13.00 -7.32
N ALA A 79 -7.42 11.95 -7.90
CA ALA A 79 -6.70 10.72 -8.15
C ALA A 79 -6.03 10.69 -9.54
N ALA A 80 -4.85 10.07 -9.60
CA ALA A 80 -4.07 9.85 -10.80
C ALA A 80 -3.74 8.37 -10.98
N PHE A 81 -3.46 7.93 -12.20
CA PHE A 81 -3.12 6.52 -12.45
C PHE A 81 -1.66 6.23 -12.12
N LYS A 82 -1.43 5.08 -11.48
CA LYS A 82 -0.13 4.53 -11.08
C LYS A 82 0.04 3.16 -11.69
N GLN A 83 1.21 2.86 -12.28
CA GLN A 83 1.47 1.58 -12.96
C GLN A 83 2.66 0.80 -12.39
N ALA A 84 3.49 1.46 -11.58
CA ALA A 84 4.68 0.87 -10.98
C ALA A 84 5.15 1.68 -9.75
N SER A 85 6.13 1.14 -9.04
CA SER A 85 7.07 1.91 -8.21
C SER A 85 8.41 2.01 -8.95
N ARG A 86 9.07 3.18 -8.91
CA ARG A 86 10.42 3.42 -9.43
C ARG A 86 11.34 3.80 -8.29
N PHE A 87 12.49 3.19 -8.26
CA PHE A 87 13.49 3.33 -7.21
C PHE A 87 14.75 3.93 -7.81
N ASP A 88 15.02 5.20 -7.49
CA ASP A 88 16.18 5.95 -7.99
C ASP A 88 17.29 5.97 -6.94
N ARG A 89 18.53 5.70 -7.34
CA ARG A 89 19.75 5.72 -6.50
C ARG A 89 19.77 4.67 -5.38
N TRP A 90 19.03 3.57 -5.50
CA TRP A 90 19.00 2.53 -4.48
C TRP A 90 20.14 1.52 -4.58
N VAL A 91 20.60 1.22 -5.80
CA VAL A 91 21.63 0.19 -6.03
C VAL A 91 23.02 0.73 -5.67
N THR A 92 23.48 1.73 -6.41
CA THR A 92 24.85 2.31 -6.28
C THR A 92 24.86 3.74 -5.75
N GLY A 93 23.73 4.45 -5.82
CA GLY A 93 23.60 5.86 -5.46
C GLY A 93 23.91 6.83 -6.60
N THR A 94 24.27 6.37 -7.78
CA THR A 94 24.56 7.24 -8.95
C THR A 94 23.28 7.79 -9.58
N LYS A 95 23.40 8.82 -10.42
CA LYS A 95 22.24 9.48 -11.04
C LYS A 95 21.46 8.58 -12.01
N ASP A 96 22.15 7.67 -12.68
CA ASP A 96 21.58 6.78 -13.69
C ASP A 96 21.12 5.44 -13.09
N ASP A 97 21.26 5.30 -11.77
CA ASP A 97 20.83 4.12 -11.02
C ASP A 97 19.32 4.19 -10.78
N SER A 98 18.57 3.35 -11.47
CA SER A 98 17.13 3.20 -11.24
C SER A 98 16.64 1.80 -11.60
N TYR A 99 15.60 1.35 -10.92
CA TYR A 99 14.86 0.14 -11.29
C TYR A 99 13.36 0.32 -11.04
N TYR A 100 12.56 -0.58 -11.63
CA TYR A 100 11.11 -0.56 -11.55
C TYR A 100 10.56 -1.82 -10.88
N HIS A 101 9.50 -1.65 -10.11
CA HIS A 101 8.61 -2.71 -9.68
C HIS A 101 7.22 -2.48 -10.32
N PRO A 102 6.96 -3.06 -11.51
CA PRO A 102 5.68 -2.98 -12.22
C PRO A 102 4.58 -3.76 -11.53
N PHE A 103 3.33 -3.40 -11.80
CA PHE A 103 2.16 -4.15 -11.30
C PHE A 103 1.78 -5.36 -12.16
N THR A 104 2.32 -5.46 -13.36
CA THR A 104 2.14 -6.64 -14.21
C THR A 104 3.29 -7.63 -13.95
N PRO A 105 3.01 -8.91 -13.69
CA PRO A 105 4.07 -9.91 -13.61
C PRO A 105 4.93 -9.94 -14.88
N PRO A 106 6.19 -10.41 -14.82
CA PRO A 106 7.01 -10.61 -16.01
C PRO A 106 6.29 -11.43 -17.08
N HIS A 107 6.34 -11.00 -18.34
CA HIS A 107 5.72 -11.73 -19.43
C HIS A 107 6.44 -13.08 -19.63
N GLY A 108 5.70 -14.19 -19.55
CA GLY A 108 6.26 -15.54 -19.48
C GLY A 108 6.68 -16.01 -18.07
N PHE A 109 6.27 -15.29 -17.00
CA PHE A 109 6.57 -15.68 -15.62
C PHE A 109 6.06 -17.08 -15.30
N GLY A 110 6.97 -17.94 -14.81
CA GLY A 110 6.65 -19.33 -14.47
C GLY A 110 6.80 -20.33 -15.63
N GLU A 111 6.89 -19.89 -16.87
CA GLU A 111 7.02 -20.75 -18.06
C GLU A 111 8.48 -21.09 -18.33
N VAL A 112 9.38 -20.12 -18.23
CA VAL A 112 10.81 -20.26 -18.49
C VAL A 112 11.64 -19.47 -17.49
N ASN A 113 12.93 -19.78 -17.36
CA ASN A 113 13.85 -19.02 -16.51
C ASN A 113 14.24 -17.69 -17.18
N LEU A 114 13.33 -16.71 -17.11
CA LEU A 114 13.52 -15.39 -17.72
C LEU A 114 14.78 -14.68 -17.24
N ALA A 115 15.17 -14.85 -15.97
CA ALA A 115 16.32 -14.14 -15.40
C ALA A 115 17.66 -14.61 -16.01
N SER A 116 17.83 -15.92 -16.18
CA SER A 116 18.99 -16.49 -16.87
C SER A 116 19.05 -16.03 -18.33
N GLN A 117 17.92 -16.08 -19.02
CA GLN A 117 17.82 -15.70 -20.41
C GLN A 117 17.97 -14.20 -20.66
N TRP A 118 17.44 -13.35 -19.76
CA TRP A 118 17.66 -11.91 -19.81
C TRP A 118 19.15 -11.55 -19.80
N ARG A 119 19.93 -12.12 -18.88
CA ARG A 119 21.39 -11.86 -18.83
C ARG A 119 22.13 -12.29 -20.07
N ALA A 120 21.68 -13.38 -20.71
CA ALA A 120 22.30 -13.89 -21.93
C ALA A 120 21.89 -13.14 -23.20
N LEU A 121 20.63 -12.68 -23.28
CA LEU A 121 20.05 -12.13 -24.52
C LEU A 121 19.95 -10.60 -24.53
N ALA A 122 19.86 -9.96 -23.37
CA ALA A 122 19.67 -8.51 -23.25
C ALA A 122 20.43 -7.92 -22.04
N PRO A 123 21.77 -8.12 -21.94
CA PRO A 123 22.57 -7.73 -20.77
C PRO A 123 22.61 -6.20 -20.53
N ASP A 124 22.40 -5.40 -21.57
CA ASP A 124 22.48 -3.93 -21.52
C ASP A 124 21.13 -3.25 -21.17
N GLN A 125 20.06 -4.05 -20.99
CA GLN A 125 18.73 -3.56 -20.62
C GLN A 125 18.37 -4.00 -19.20
N SER A 126 17.58 -3.20 -18.48
CA SER A 126 17.12 -3.62 -17.17
C SER A 126 16.14 -4.79 -17.29
N PHE A 127 16.13 -5.66 -16.26
CA PHE A 127 15.22 -6.82 -16.22
C PHE A 127 13.76 -6.43 -16.45
N ALA A 128 13.30 -5.42 -15.72
CA ALA A 128 11.90 -4.98 -15.78
C ALA A 128 11.50 -4.47 -17.18
N GLU A 129 12.39 -3.79 -17.90
CA GLU A 129 12.14 -3.31 -19.27
C GLU A 129 12.02 -4.44 -20.28
N VAL A 130 12.82 -5.49 -20.13
CA VAL A 130 12.80 -6.63 -21.06
C VAL A 130 11.53 -7.47 -20.88
N VAL A 131 11.03 -7.62 -19.63
CA VAL A 131 9.94 -8.55 -19.32
C VAL A 131 8.58 -7.85 -19.06
N SER A 132 8.53 -6.52 -19.08
CA SER A 132 7.29 -5.76 -18.84
C SER A 132 7.26 -4.47 -19.66
N HIS A 133 6.10 -4.15 -20.23
CA HIS A 133 5.87 -2.88 -20.94
C HIS A 133 5.71 -1.68 -20.00
N GLN A 134 5.37 -1.90 -18.72
CA GLN A 134 5.02 -0.81 -17.77
C GLN A 134 6.17 0.15 -17.47
N PRO A 135 7.46 -0.27 -17.33
CA PRO A 135 8.56 0.68 -17.18
C PRO A 135 8.62 1.71 -18.30
N HIS A 136 8.43 1.24 -19.55
CA HIS A 136 8.42 2.10 -20.73
C HIS A 136 7.23 3.06 -20.75
N LEU A 137 6.04 2.61 -20.33
CA LEU A 137 4.86 3.48 -20.21
C LEU A 137 5.09 4.56 -19.16
N CYS A 138 5.64 4.19 -18.00
CA CYS A 138 5.97 5.13 -16.92
C CYS A 138 7.03 6.15 -17.36
N ALA A 139 8.10 5.70 -18.03
CA ALA A 139 9.16 6.57 -18.52
C ALA A 139 8.65 7.61 -19.54
N ASN A 140 7.63 7.26 -20.33
CA ASN A 140 6.98 8.14 -21.30
C ASN A 140 5.76 8.92 -20.69
N GLY A 141 5.48 8.79 -19.39
CA GLY A 141 4.38 9.48 -18.71
C GLY A 141 3.00 9.09 -19.24
N LEU A 142 2.85 7.85 -19.76
CA LEU A 142 1.62 7.37 -20.39
C LEU A 142 0.63 6.81 -19.37
N ALA A 143 -0.65 6.88 -19.75
CA ALA A 143 -1.75 6.31 -18.99
C ALA A 143 -1.88 4.79 -19.25
N PRO A 144 -2.54 4.01 -18.33
CA PRO A 144 -2.70 2.57 -18.50
C PRO A 144 -3.82 2.16 -19.46
N LYS A 145 -4.60 3.13 -19.97
CA LYS A 145 -5.79 2.89 -20.79
C LYS A 145 -6.05 3.99 -21.80
N GLN A 146 -6.82 3.65 -22.83
CA GLN A 146 -7.32 4.60 -23.83
C GLN A 146 -8.39 5.52 -23.21
N ILE A 147 -8.54 6.72 -23.77
CA ILE A 147 -9.63 7.65 -23.43
C ILE A 147 -11.01 7.01 -23.63
N THR A 148 -11.15 6.14 -24.62
CA THR A 148 -12.40 5.42 -24.94
C THR A 148 -12.63 4.16 -24.11
N ALA A 149 -11.68 3.76 -23.27
CA ALA A 149 -11.83 2.60 -22.41
C ALA A 149 -12.89 2.87 -21.33
N PRO A 150 -13.78 1.90 -21.03
CA PRO A 150 -14.77 2.08 -19.99
C PRO A 150 -14.15 2.12 -18.58
N GLU A 151 -14.96 2.47 -17.57
CA GLU A 151 -14.56 2.42 -16.17
C GLU A 151 -13.96 1.05 -15.84
N TRP A 152 -12.89 1.03 -15.04
CA TRP A 152 -12.18 -0.15 -14.53
C TRP A 152 -11.44 -1.00 -15.58
N ALA A 153 -11.68 -0.81 -16.89
CA ALA A 153 -10.96 -1.50 -17.95
C ALA A 153 -9.63 -0.81 -18.27
N ALA A 154 -8.61 -1.59 -18.62
CA ALA A 154 -7.29 -1.08 -19.02
C ALA A 154 -6.55 -2.08 -19.89
N VAL A 155 -5.49 -1.63 -20.58
CA VAL A 155 -4.54 -2.47 -21.33
C VAL A 155 -3.30 -2.80 -20.50
N ALA A 156 -3.00 -1.99 -19.50
CA ALA A 156 -1.96 -2.25 -18.51
C ALA A 156 -2.54 -2.25 -17.10
N ASN A 157 -2.00 -3.08 -16.20
CA ASN A 157 -2.46 -3.13 -14.83
C ASN A 157 -2.14 -1.79 -14.13
N TYR A 158 -3.05 -1.31 -13.28
CA TYR A 158 -2.88 -0.02 -12.64
C TYR A 158 -3.52 0.06 -11.25
N ALA A 159 -3.06 1.01 -10.49
CA ALA A 159 -3.59 1.50 -9.24
C ALA A 159 -3.71 3.02 -9.30
N TYR A 160 -3.78 3.67 -8.16
CA TYR A 160 -3.93 5.12 -8.09
C TYR A 160 -2.93 5.77 -7.14
N HIS A 161 -2.61 7.02 -7.42
CA HIS A 161 -2.25 8.01 -6.42
C HIS A 161 -3.50 8.83 -6.09
N LEU A 162 -3.67 9.23 -4.84
CA LEU A 162 -4.84 9.99 -4.39
C LEU A 162 -4.51 10.95 -3.25
N ASP A 163 -5.37 11.94 -3.05
CA ASP A 163 -5.35 12.78 -1.86
C ASP A 163 -6.09 12.09 -0.72
N ALA A 164 -5.37 11.71 0.34
CA ALA A 164 -5.93 10.95 1.45
C ALA A 164 -7.07 11.68 2.19
N GLY A 165 -6.98 13.00 2.30
CA GLY A 165 -8.03 13.81 2.93
C GLY A 165 -9.32 13.81 2.11
N LYS A 166 -9.21 14.07 0.80
CA LYS A 166 -10.34 14.01 -0.13
C LYS A 166 -10.94 12.61 -0.21
N PHE A 167 -10.11 11.57 -0.19
CA PHE A 167 -10.56 10.18 -0.21
C PHE A 167 -11.41 9.84 1.01
N GLY A 168 -10.99 10.25 2.21
CA GLY A 168 -11.80 10.07 3.42
C GLY A 168 -13.19 10.72 3.32
N LEU A 169 -13.26 11.98 2.86
CA LEU A 169 -14.52 12.70 2.67
C LEU A 169 -15.40 12.07 1.58
N PHE A 170 -14.81 11.64 0.49
CA PHE A 170 -15.52 10.94 -0.58
C PHE A 170 -16.15 9.64 -0.09
N LEU A 171 -15.38 8.83 0.64
CA LEU A 171 -15.87 7.58 1.22
C LEU A 171 -16.96 7.83 2.27
N GLN A 172 -16.80 8.85 3.13
CA GLN A 172 -17.82 9.24 4.11
C GLN A 172 -19.16 9.50 3.41
N LYS A 173 -19.17 10.38 2.41
CA LYS A 173 -20.37 10.69 1.64
C LYS A 173 -20.98 9.44 1.02
N HIS A 174 -20.18 8.63 0.34
CA HIS A 174 -20.65 7.40 -0.31
C HIS A 174 -21.21 6.38 0.70
N CYS A 175 -20.52 6.15 1.81
CA CYS A 175 -20.96 5.20 2.82
C CYS A 175 -22.28 5.63 3.49
N VAL A 176 -22.43 6.91 3.80
CA VAL A 176 -23.66 7.42 4.43
C VAL A 176 -24.82 7.45 3.45
N GLU A 177 -24.63 8.03 2.25
CA GLU A 177 -25.70 8.26 1.30
C GLU A 177 -26.12 7.02 0.50
N LYS A 178 -25.19 6.10 0.22
CA LYS A 178 -25.41 4.94 -0.66
C LYS A 178 -25.44 3.61 0.05
N LEU A 179 -24.65 3.45 1.12
CA LEU A 179 -24.47 2.17 1.81
C LEU A 179 -25.16 2.11 3.18
N GLY A 180 -25.78 3.20 3.65
CA GLY A 180 -26.58 3.23 4.86
C GLY A 180 -25.75 3.14 6.16
N VAL A 181 -24.48 3.52 6.13
CA VAL A 181 -23.65 3.62 7.34
C VAL A 181 -24.14 4.77 8.20
N VAL A 182 -24.34 4.52 9.49
CA VAL A 182 -24.70 5.55 10.48
C VAL A 182 -23.45 6.30 10.89
N HIS A 183 -23.39 7.59 10.65
CA HIS A 183 -22.29 8.47 11.05
C HIS A 183 -22.64 9.21 12.32
N ILE A 184 -21.75 9.18 13.32
CA ILE A 184 -21.85 9.93 14.58
C ILE A 184 -20.58 10.78 14.70
N LEU A 185 -20.73 12.08 14.66
CA LEU A 185 -19.67 13.06 14.88
C LEU A 185 -19.63 13.41 16.37
N ASP A 186 -18.74 12.75 17.13
CA ASP A 186 -18.64 12.91 18.58
C ASP A 186 -17.31 12.40 19.15
N HIS A 187 -16.98 12.82 20.35
CA HIS A 187 -15.80 12.34 21.07
C HIS A 187 -16.11 11.09 21.90
N VAL A 188 -15.31 10.05 21.74
CA VAL A 188 -15.31 8.91 22.66
C VAL A 188 -14.56 9.30 23.94
N LYS A 189 -15.25 9.40 25.05
CA LYS A 189 -14.71 9.77 26.36
C LYS A 189 -14.35 8.59 27.24
N GLY A 190 -14.82 7.38 26.89
CA GLY A 190 -14.52 6.17 27.65
C GLY A 190 -15.10 4.92 27.01
N VAL A 191 -14.64 3.80 27.51
CA VAL A 191 -15.06 2.48 27.09
C VAL A 191 -15.66 1.76 28.28
N LYS A 192 -16.88 1.20 28.13
CA LYS A 192 -17.54 0.38 29.14
C LYS A 192 -17.35 -1.09 28.78
N SER A 193 -16.81 -1.86 29.72
CA SER A 193 -16.64 -3.30 29.58
C SER A 193 -17.83 -4.06 30.18
N ALA A 194 -18.21 -5.14 29.53
CA ALA A 194 -19.11 -6.17 30.05
C ALA A 194 -18.39 -7.06 31.10
N ASP A 195 -19.13 -7.87 31.84
CA ASP A 195 -18.58 -8.77 32.87
C ASP A 195 -17.58 -9.79 32.33
N ASN A 196 -17.76 -10.20 31.06
CA ASN A 196 -16.84 -11.10 30.37
C ASN A 196 -15.58 -10.39 29.83
N GLY A 197 -15.47 -9.09 30.03
CA GLY A 197 -14.35 -8.27 29.58
C GLY A 197 -14.40 -7.81 28.13
N ASP A 198 -15.46 -8.12 27.37
CA ASP A 198 -15.72 -7.51 26.06
C ASP A 198 -16.09 -6.04 26.20
N ILE A 199 -15.95 -5.25 25.14
CA ILE A 199 -16.52 -3.90 25.10
C ILE A 199 -18.05 -4.03 24.98
N GLU A 200 -18.78 -3.41 25.92
CA GLU A 200 -20.24 -3.32 25.88
C GLU A 200 -20.69 -2.08 25.08
N SER A 201 -20.09 -0.93 25.38
CA SER A 201 -20.42 0.34 24.74
C SER A 201 -19.26 1.33 24.78
N LEU A 202 -19.35 2.35 23.93
CA LEU A 202 -18.50 3.52 23.95
C LEU A 202 -19.29 4.68 24.53
N ARG A 203 -18.77 5.30 25.59
CA ARG A 203 -19.36 6.52 26.14
C ARG A 203 -18.89 7.72 25.34
N THR A 204 -19.83 8.41 24.72
CA THR A 204 -19.57 9.61 23.94
C THR A 204 -19.95 10.87 24.72
N GLU A 205 -19.51 12.03 24.24
CA GLU A 205 -19.74 13.31 24.91
C GLU A 205 -21.20 13.76 24.81
N ALA A 206 -21.78 13.69 23.61
CA ALA A 206 -23.11 14.23 23.31
C ALA A 206 -24.17 13.17 22.97
N HIS A 207 -23.79 11.98 22.49
CA HIS A 207 -24.73 10.95 22.03
C HIS A 207 -24.93 9.80 23.02
N GLY A 208 -24.37 9.90 24.26
CA GLY A 208 -24.48 8.86 25.27
C GLY A 208 -23.69 7.60 24.95
N ASP A 209 -24.23 6.45 25.39
CA ASP A 209 -23.57 5.15 25.20
C ASP A 209 -23.92 4.53 23.85
N ILE A 210 -22.89 4.23 23.05
CA ILE A 210 -23.02 3.55 21.74
C ILE A 210 -22.68 2.08 21.93
N GLU A 211 -23.70 1.23 21.91
CA GLU A 211 -23.56 -0.20 22.08
C GLU A 211 -23.13 -0.90 20.77
N GLY A 212 -22.28 -1.92 20.89
CA GLY A 212 -21.80 -2.75 19.78
C GLY A 212 -21.69 -4.23 20.15
N ASP A 213 -21.62 -5.07 19.12
CA ASP A 213 -21.31 -6.49 19.28
C ASP A 213 -19.87 -6.79 18.80
N LEU A 214 -19.40 -6.02 17.81
CA LEU A 214 -18.01 -5.98 17.32
C LEU A 214 -17.57 -4.51 17.21
N PHE A 215 -16.38 -4.20 17.69
CA PHE A 215 -15.78 -2.88 17.62
C PHE A 215 -14.55 -2.92 16.70
N ILE A 216 -14.41 -1.90 15.84
CA ILE A 216 -13.25 -1.77 14.93
C ILE A 216 -12.50 -0.50 15.29
N ASP A 217 -11.26 -0.66 15.75
CA ASP A 217 -10.38 0.43 16.13
C ASP A 217 -9.64 0.97 14.92
N CYS A 218 -10.08 2.11 14.41
CA CYS A 218 -9.43 2.89 13.33
C CYS A 218 -8.91 4.24 13.85
N THR A 219 -8.55 4.32 15.14
CA THR A 219 -8.19 5.57 15.82
C THR A 219 -6.73 6.00 15.60
N GLY A 220 -6.07 5.46 14.58
CA GLY A 220 -4.71 5.85 14.20
C GLY A 220 -3.68 5.55 15.30
N PHE A 221 -2.70 6.42 15.45
CA PHE A 221 -1.63 6.26 16.44
C PHE A 221 -2.12 6.16 17.88
N SER A 222 -3.32 6.66 18.19
CA SER A 222 -3.86 6.55 19.55
C SER A 222 -4.24 5.11 19.93
N SER A 223 -4.68 4.28 18.96
CA SER A 223 -5.15 2.92 19.20
C SER A 223 -6.01 2.83 20.46
N LEU A 224 -7.09 3.62 20.45
CA LEU A 224 -7.90 3.90 21.66
C LEU A 224 -8.48 2.64 22.29
N LEU A 225 -8.95 1.70 21.47
CA LEU A 225 -9.60 0.48 21.95
C LEU A 225 -8.59 -0.65 22.13
N LEU A 226 -7.86 -1.02 21.09
CA LEU A 226 -6.97 -2.18 21.17
C LEU A 226 -5.72 -1.88 22.01
N GLY A 227 -5.10 -0.71 21.79
CA GLY A 227 -3.88 -0.33 22.49
C GLY A 227 -4.13 0.20 23.89
N GLN A 228 -4.99 1.23 24.05
CA GLN A 228 -5.17 1.89 25.34
C GLN A 228 -6.12 1.12 26.27
N HIS A 229 -7.30 0.73 25.78
CA HIS A 229 -8.29 0.07 26.63
C HIS A 229 -7.90 -1.38 26.94
N PHE A 230 -7.54 -2.19 25.93
CA PHE A 230 -7.16 -3.58 26.14
C PHE A 230 -5.69 -3.79 26.50
N GLY A 231 -4.85 -2.79 26.31
CA GLY A 231 -3.42 -2.89 26.65
C GLY A 231 -2.64 -3.87 25.77
N VAL A 232 -3.12 -4.16 24.55
CA VAL A 232 -2.39 -5.06 23.64
C VAL A 232 -1.02 -4.47 23.31
N PRO A 233 0.09 -5.21 23.54
CA PRO A 233 1.44 -4.69 23.34
C PRO A 233 1.72 -4.29 21.88
N PHE A 234 2.64 -3.35 21.72
CA PHE A 234 3.17 -2.95 20.43
C PHE A 234 4.56 -3.56 20.23
N ILE A 235 4.77 -4.25 19.11
CA ILE A 235 6.03 -4.86 18.72
C ILE A 235 6.73 -3.91 17.76
N SER A 236 7.86 -3.33 18.19
CA SER A 236 8.69 -2.48 17.34
C SER A 236 9.53 -3.33 16.39
N VAL A 237 9.66 -2.89 15.14
CA VAL A 237 10.58 -3.44 14.15
C VAL A 237 11.67 -2.43 13.78
N LYS A 238 11.92 -1.44 14.64
CA LYS A 238 12.89 -0.37 14.42
C LYS A 238 14.32 -0.88 14.21
N ASP A 239 14.67 -2.01 14.82
CA ASP A 239 15.99 -2.65 14.64
C ASP A 239 16.15 -3.30 13.25
N THR A 240 15.08 -3.41 12.50
CA THR A 240 15.03 -3.92 11.11
C THR A 240 14.80 -2.81 10.10
N LEU A 241 13.76 -1.98 10.31
CA LEU A 241 13.40 -0.85 9.47
C LEU A 241 13.69 0.45 10.24
N PHE A 242 14.78 1.11 9.89
CA PHE A 242 15.35 2.22 10.68
C PHE A 242 14.62 3.55 10.52
N CYS A 243 13.82 3.70 9.46
CA CYS A 243 13.11 4.95 9.18
C CYS A 243 12.00 5.17 10.21
N ASP A 244 12.15 6.20 11.03
CA ASP A 244 11.28 6.52 12.16
C ASP A 244 10.72 7.94 12.12
N THR A 245 11.05 8.70 11.10
CA THR A 245 10.59 10.07 10.94
C THR A 245 10.32 10.37 9.46
N ALA A 246 9.33 11.21 9.20
CA ALA A 246 9.06 11.73 7.86
C ALA A 246 8.81 13.24 7.88
N LEU A 247 9.28 13.93 6.85
CA LEU A 247 8.90 15.30 6.50
C LEU A 247 8.06 15.26 5.24
N ALA A 248 6.86 15.83 5.27
CA ALA A 248 5.93 15.83 4.15
C ALA A 248 5.63 17.25 3.65
N MET A 249 5.60 17.43 2.34
CA MET A 249 5.26 18.69 1.67
C MET A 249 4.24 18.47 0.56
N GLN A 250 3.39 19.47 0.35
CA GLN A 250 2.53 19.57 -0.82
C GLN A 250 3.14 20.55 -1.81
N VAL A 251 3.48 20.09 -3.01
CA VAL A 251 4.24 20.89 -3.99
C VAL A 251 3.35 21.17 -5.20
N PRO A 252 2.95 22.43 -5.45
CA PRO A 252 2.14 22.77 -6.63
C PRO A 252 2.94 22.54 -7.91
N TYR A 253 2.24 22.25 -9.00
CA TYR A 253 2.85 22.22 -10.32
C TYR A 253 3.16 23.65 -10.81
N PRO A 254 4.25 23.84 -11.57
CA PRO A 254 4.58 25.15 -12.14
C PRO A 254 3.57 25.60 -13.19
N GLN A 255 2.91 24.65 -13.89
CA GLN A 255 1.88 24.93 -14.91
C GLN A 255 0.71 23.94 -14.74
N PRO A 256 -0.53 24.35 -15.09
CA PRO A 256 -1.71 23.48 -14.99
C PRO A 256 -1.62 22.20 -15.84
N ASP A 257 -0.90 22.23 -16.96
CA ASP A 257 -0.70 21.14 -17.90
C ASP A 257 0.60 20.35 -17.66
N SER A 258 1.28 20.61 -16.54
CA SER A 258 2.49 19.86 -16.14
C SER A 258 2.22 18.35 -16.17
N PRO A 259 3.17 17.53 -16.65
CA PRO A 259 3.02 16.08 -16.67
C PRO A 259 2.74 15.51 -15.28
N VAL A 260 1.88 14.50 -15.21
CA VAL A 260 1.60 13.73 -14.00
C VAL A 260 2.27 12.36 -14.14
N ALA A 261 3.22 12.08 -13.27
CA ALA A 261 3.91 10.79 -13.29
C ALA A 261 2.91 9.64 -13.04
N SER A 262 2.97 8.59 -13.87
CA SER A 262 2.18 7.37 -13.70
C SER A 262 2.90 6.31 -12.86
N VAL A 263 3.78 6.74 -11.98
CA VAL A 263 4.63 5.90 -11.12
C VAL A 263 4.92 6.63 -9.81
N THR A 264 4.98 5.90 -8.69
CA THR A 264 5.57 6.42 -7.46
C THR A 264 7.08 6.47 -7.63
N ILE A 265 7.72 7.61 -7.39
CA ILE A 265 9.17 7.74 -7.42
C ILE A 265 9.68 7.69 -5.99
N SER A 266 10.63 6.79 -5.72
CA SER A 266 11.30 6.61 -4.44
C SER A 266 12.79 6.85 -4.64
N THR A 267 13.29 8.03 -4.25
CA THR A 267 14.69 8.42 -4.45
C THR A 267 15.50 8.26 -3.17
N ALA A 268 16.44 7.32 -3.16
CA ALA A 268 17.29 7.06 -2.01
C ALA A 268 18.18 8.27 -1.66
N GLN A 269 18.33 8.54 -0.37
CA GLN A 269 19.15 9.58 0.22
C GLN A 269 20.20 8.96 1.17
N GLU A 270 20.99 9.76 1.85
CA GLU A 270 22.04 9.27 2.77
C GLU A 270 21.48 8.54 4.00
N ALA A 271 20.30 8.93 4.49
CA ALA A 271 19.72 8.39 5.72
C ALA A 271 18.23 7.94 5.57
N GLY A 272 17.81 7.58 4.36
CA GLY A 272 16.45 7.22 4.04
C GLY A 272 16.13 7.44 2.57
N TRP A 273 14.88 7.85 2.25
CA TRP A 273 14.45 8.04 0.87
C TRP A 273 13.29 9.05 0.74
N ILE A 274 13.22 9.72 -0.39
CA ILE A 274 12.17 10.68 -0.72
C ILE A 274 11.12 10.00 -1.59
N TRP A 275 9.84 10.09 -1.18
CA TRP A 275 8.72 9.76 -2.07
C TRP A 275 8.30 10.98 -2.87
N ASP A 276 7.86 10.74 -4.10
CA ASP A 276 7.30 11.76 -4.99
C ASP A 276 6.11 11.16 -5.75
N ILE A 277 4.92 11.66 -5.45
CA ILE A 277 3.64 11.19 -5.95
C ILE A 277 2.98 12.30 -6.75
N GLY A 278 2.69 12.04 -8.03
CA GLY A 278 1.94 12.94 -8.89
C GLY A 278 0.43 12.80 -8.68
N LEU A 279 -0.22 13.87 -8.24
CA LEU A 279 -1.68 14.04 -8.25
C LEU A 279 -2.07 15.00 -9.38
N PRO A 280 -3.34 15.07 -9.80
CA PRO A 280 -3.78 16.02 -10.83
C PRO A 280 -3.42 17.48 -10.54
N THR A 281 -3.55 17.94 -9.30
CA THR A 281 -3.42 19.34 -8.90
C THR A 281 -2.04 19.70 -8.29
N ARG A 282 -1.31 18.72 -7.78
CA ARG A 282 -0.05 18.92 -7.05
C ARG A 282 0.79 17.65 -7.00
N ARG A 283 1.99 17.77 -6.50
CA ARG A 283 2.77 16.62 -6.06
C ARG A 283 2.65 16.45 -4.54
N GLY A 284 2.61 15.21 -4.05
CA GLY A 284 2.84 14.86 -2.66
C GLY A 284 4.25 14.36 -2.51
N THR A 285 5.11 15.10 -1.82
CA THR A 285 6.52 14.76 -1.69
C THR A 285 6.93 14.74 -0.23
N GLY A 286 7.84 13.86 0.15
CA GLY A 286 8.39 13.88 1.49
C GLY A 286 9.58 12.96 1.66
N TYR A 287 10.34 13.20 2.71
CA TYR A 287 11.53 12.44 3.07
C TYR A 287 11.25 11.57 4.29
N VAL A 288 11.36 10.25 4.13
CA VAL A 288 11.36 9.27 5.22
C VAL A 288 12.81 9.00 5.59
N TYR A 289 13.17 9.15 6.86
CA TYR A 289 14.55 9.01 7.30
C TYR A 289 14.69 8.40 8.70
N SER A 290 15.89 7.94 8.99
CA SER A 290 16.26 7.45 10.31
C SER A 290 16.82 8.60 11.16
N SER A 291 16.13 8.93 12.25
CA SER A 291 16.60 9.97 13.19
C SER A 291 17.90 9.60 13.91
N SER A 292 18.31 8.33 13.85
CA SER A 292 19.59 7.86 14.37
C SER A 292 20.76 8.14 13.41
N HIS A 293 20.48 8.47 12.13
CA HIS A 293 21.50 8.65 11.08
C HIS A 293 21.55 10.07 10.52
N THR A 294 20.54 10.90 10.78
CA THR A 294 20.51 12.30 10.36
C THR A 294 19.67 13.15 11.31
N SER A 295 19.91 14.46 11.34
CA SER A 295 19.08 15.41 12.08
C SER A 295 17.86 15.87 11.27
N ASP A 296 16.87 16.43 11.97
CA ASP A 296 15.67 17.00 11.33
C ASP A 296 16.05 18.16 10.37
N ASP A 297 16.97 19.02 10.80
CA ASP A 297 17.41 20.18 9.99
C ASP A 297 18.11 19.73 8.71
N GLU A 298 18.96 18.70 8.79
CA GLU A 298 19.63 18.13 7.62
C GLU A 298 18.61 17.42 6.71
N ALA A 299 17.66 16.69 7.27
CA ALA A 299 16.58 16.05 6.50
C ALA A 299 15.72 17.08 5.76
N GLU A 300 15.41 18.21 6.40
CA GLU A 300 14.68 19.30 5.75
C GLU A 300 15.50 19.93 4.63
N ARG A 301 16.81 20.17 4.84
CA ARG A 301 17.70 20.66 3.79
C ARG A 301 17.72 19.73 2.58
N VAL A 302 17.90 18.43 2.79
CA VAL A 302 17.89 17.41 1.72
C VAL A 302 16.58 17.42 0.94
N LEU A 303 15.43 17.54 1.63
CA LEU A 303 14.13 17.61 0.98
C LEU A 303 13.98 18.90 0.15
N ARG A 304 14.44 20.04 0.67
CA ARG A 304 14.41 21.33 -0.07
C ARG A 304 15.32 21.30 -1.29
N ASP A 305 16.52 20.76 -1.17
CA ASP A 305 17.45 20.58 -2.31
C ASP A 305 16.80 19.71 -3.41
N TYR A 306 16.12 18.63 -3.03
CA TYR A 306 15.35 17.79 -3.97
C TYR A 306 14.23 18.56 -4.68
N LEU A 307 13.58 19.47 -3.96
CA LEU A 307 12.48 20.31 -4.45
C LEU A 307 12.96 21.63 -5.09
N GLN A 308 14.25 21.80 -5.32
CA GLN A 308 14.85 23.02 -5.90
C GLN A 308 14.47 24.29 -5.10
N ASP A 309 14.69 24.23 -3.79
CA ASP A 309 14.42 25.31 -2.83
C ASP A 309 12.96 25.80 -2.77
N PHE A 310 12.00 24.89 -3.03
CA PHE A 310 10.59 25.20 -2.87
C PHE A 310 10.28 25.67 -1.43
N ASP A 311 9.75 26.90 -1.30
CA ASP A 311 9.44 27.55 -0.02
C ASP A 311 8.04 27.14 0.52
N GLY A 312 7.86 25.83 0.75
CA GLY A 312 6.67 25.26 1.40
C GLY A 312 6.94 24.88 2.84
N SER A 313 5.88 24.76 3.65
CA SER A 313 5.99 24.25 5.02
C SER A 313 6.13 22.73 5.01
N ALA A 314 7.14 22.20 5.71
CA ALA A 314 7.28 20.78 5.97
C ALA A 314 6.46 20.38 7.20
N ARG A 315 5.70 19.30 7.08
CA ARG A 315 5.02 18.66 8.23
C ARG A 315 5.85 17.49 8.70
N LYS A 316 6.32 17.54 9.94
CA LYS A 316 7.01 16.41 10.57
C LYS A 316 6.01 15.38 11.08
N ILE A 317 6.29 14.10 10.83
CA ILE A 317 5.51 12.94 11.28
C ILE A 317 6.49 11.98 11.95
N SER A 318 6.32 11.74 13.24
CA SER A 318 7.09 10.73 13.96
C SER A 318 6.45 9.36 13.75
N ILE A 319 7.27 8.37 13.46
CA ILE A 319 6.89 7.01 13.16
C ILE A 319 7.52 6.08 14.20
N ASN A 320 6.73 5.18 14.78
CA ASN A 320 7.27 4.03 15.48
C ASN A 320 7.00 2.81 14.58
N PRO A 321 8.00 2.32 13.82
CA PRO A 321 7.77 1.20 12.92
C PRO A 321 7.48 -0.07 13.70
N GLY A 322 6.36 -0.72 13.37
CA GLY A 322 5.92 -1.92 14.05
C GLY A 322 4.41 -2.13 14.02
N HIS A 323 3.96 -3.09 14.78
CA HIS A 323 2.56 -3.50 14.81
C HIS A 323 2.15 -4.02 16.19
N ARG A 324 0.84 -4.18 16.42
CA ARG A 324 0.34 -4.80 17.64
C ARG A 324 0.69 -6.29 17.65
N GLU A 325 0.94 -6.85 18.86
CA GLU A 325 1.16 -8.28 19.05
C GLU A 325 -0.05 -9.14 18.60
N SER A 326 -1.25 -8.58 18.82
CA SER A 326 -2.52 -9.14 18.38
C SER A 326 -3.34 -8.04 17.73
N PHE A 327 -3.94 -8.32 16.57
CA PHE A 327 -4.74 -7.35 15.80
C PHE A 327 -6.23 -7.44 16.15
N TRP A 328 -6.67 -8.61 16.59
CA TRP A 328 -8.03 -8.86 17.05
C TRP A 328 -7.98 -9.47 18.44
N TYR A 329 -8.52 -8.77 19.42
CA TYR A 329 -8.59 -9.21 20.80
C TYR A 329 -10.02 -9.08 21.32
N ARG A 330 -10.61 -10.15 21.85
CA ARG A 330 -12.00 -10.20 22.29
C ARG A 330 -12.96 -9.80 21.16
N ASN A 331 -13.79 -8.79 21.40
CA ASN A 331 -14.71 -8.23 20.39
C ASN A 331 -14.19 -6.92 19.76
N CYS A 332 -12.88 -6.74 19.72
CA CYS A 332 -12.25 -5.57 19.10
C CYS A 332 -11.17 -5.98 18.13
N VAL A 333 -11.19 -5.40 16.92
CA VAL A 333 -10.16 -5.56 15.87
C VAL A 333 -9.61 -4.20 15.48
N ALA A 334 -8.30 -4.06 15.40
CA ALA A 334 -7.64 -2.85 14.93
C ALA A 334 -7.40 -2.91 13.42
N VAL A 335 -7.66 -1.79 12.72
CA VAL A 335 -7.46 -1.64 11.29
C VAL A 335 -6.72 -0.34 10.99
N GLY A 336 -5.75 -0.39 10.07
CA GLY A 336 -4.90 0.73 9.73
C GLY A 336 -3.83 1.02 10.78
N ILE A 337 -3.52 2.28 11.03
CA ILE A 337 -2.42 2.69 11.92
C ILE A 337 -2.62 2.19 13.38
N SER A 338 -3.84 1.99 13.84
CA SER A 338 -4.11 1.42 15.17
C SER A 338 -3.60 -0.02 15.31
N ALA A 339 -3.53 -0.77 14.22
CA ALA A 339 -2.95 -2.11 14.13
C ALA A 339 -1.42 -2.09 14.01
N GLY A 340 -0.88 -1.09 13.32
CA GLY A 340 0.55 -0.93 13.10
C GLY A 340 0.86 0.08 12.01
N PHE A 341 2.11 0.52 11.95
CA PHE A 341 2.60 1.42 10.93
C PHE A 341 4.08 1.16 10.62
N ILE A 342 4.45 1.25 9.37
CA ILE A 342 5.82 1.25 8.88
C ILE A 342 5.96 2.29 7.77
N GLU A 343 7.17 2.56 7.36
CA GLU A 343 7.46 3.48 6.24
C GLU A 343 6.65 3.11 4.99
N PRO A 344 6.24 4.11 4.16
CA PRO A 344 5.32 3.90 3.03
C PRO A 344 5.99 3.30 1.78
N LEU A 345 7.17 2.71 1.90
CA LEU A 345 7.83 2.01 0.82
C LEU A 345 6.89 0.91 0.29
N GLU A 346 6.70 0.88 -1.03
CA GLU A 346 5.76 -0.01 -1.73
C GLU A 346 4.26 0.22 -1.43
N ALA A 347 3.91 1.30 -0.69
CA ALA A 347 2.52 1.75 -0.49
C ALA A 347 1.58 0.66 0.08
N SER A 348 2.03 -0.07 1.12
CA SER A 348 1.28 -1.19 1.71
C SER A 348 0.15 -0.76 2.66
N ALA A 349 0.10 0.50 3.11
CA ALA A 349 -0.82 0.94 4.16
C ALA A 349 -2.30 0.76 3.79
N LEU A 350 -2.73 1.29 2.64
CA LEU A 350 -4.12 1.12 2.18
C LEU A 350 -4.45 -0.32 1.83
N ALA A 351 -3.50 -1.07 1.26
CA ALA A 351 -3.68 -2.49 0.97
C ALA A 351 -3.91 -3.33 2.25
N LEU A 352 -3.19 -3.05 3.34
CA LEU A 352 -3.44 -3.69 4.63
C LEU A 352 -4.84 -3.38 5.18
N ILE A 353 -5.35 -2.16 4.98
CA ILE A 353 -6.72 -1.80 5.35
C ILE A 353 -7.72 -2.59 4.51
N GLU A 354 -7.55 -2.66 3.18
CA GLU A 354 -8.38 -3.46 2.29
C GLU A 354 -8.42 -4.92 2.69
N LEU A 355 -7.26 -5.53 2.93
CA LEU A 355 -7.12 -6.93 3.33
C LEU A 355 -7.75 -7.21 4.71
N SER A 356 -7.58 -6.26 5.66
CA SER A 356 -8.22 -6.33 6.98
C SER A 356 -9.75 -6.31 6.86
N ALA A 357 -10.28 -5.30 6.18
CA ALA A 357 -11.71 -5.12 6.01
C ALA A 357 -12.34 -6.26 5.20
N ALA A 358 -11.65 -6.74 4.15
CA ALA A 358 -12.10 -7.88 3.36
C ALA A 358 -12.18 -9.16 4.20
N MET A 359 -11.16 -9.45 5.04
CA MET A 359 -11.19 -10.62 5.90
C MET A 359 -12.28 -10.52 6.97
N ILE A 360 -12.51 -9.32 7.56
CA ILE A 360 -13.63 -9.11 8.49
C ILE A 360 -14.96 -9.31 7.78
N ARG A 361 -15.13 -8.83 6.55
CA ARG A 361 -16.32 -9.01 5.72
C ARG A 361 -16.60 -10.48 5.44
N ASP A 362 -15.58 -11.21 4.95
CA ASP A 362 -15.73 -12.56 4.44
C ASP A 362 -15.89 -13.60 5.57
N GLU A 363 -15.25 -13.35 6.71
CA GLU A 363 -15.27 -14.21 7.88
C GLU A 363 -16.04 -13.56 9.07
N LEU A 364 -17.02 -12.66 8.80
CA LEU A 364 -17.78 -12.00 9.86
C LEU A 364 -18.42 -13.03 10.81
N PRO A 365 -18.02 -13.07 12.10
CA PRO A 365 -18.50 -14.10 13.00
C PRO A 365 -20.00 -13.94 13.27
N MET A 366 -20.76 -15.02 13.11
CA MET A 366 -22.21 -15.03 13.37
C MET A 366 -22.55 -14.89 14.87
N SER A 367 -21.62 -15.24 15.76
CA SER A 367 -21.82 -15.21 17.20
C SER A 367 -20.52 -14.90 17.94
N ARG A 368 -20.65 -14.50 19.22
CA ARG A 368 -19.48 -14.26 20.09
C ARG A 368 -18.57 -15.50 20.22
N GLN A 369 -19.14 -16.70 20.22
CA GLN A 369 -18.36 -17.95 20.30
C GLN A 369 -17.55 -18.20 19.02
N ALA A 370 -18.15 -17.96 17.85
CA ALA A 370 -17.42 -18.08 16.57
C ALA A 370 -16.31 -17.04 16.43
N MET A 371 -16.46 -15.88 17.11
CA MET A 371 -15.50 -14.78 17.07
C MET A 371 -14.12 -15.19 17.61
N GLU A 372 -14.04 -16.10 18.58
CA GLU A 372 -12.75 -16.55 19.14
C GLU A 372 -11.95 -17.27 18.05
N ILE A 373 -12.58 -18.18 17.31
CA ILE A 373 -11.94 -18.91 16.20
C ILE A 373 -11.54 -17.96 15.07
N VAL A 374 -12.43 -17.03 14.71
CA VAL A 374 -12.16 -16.05 13.64
C VAL A 374 -11.00 -15.13 14.03
N SER A 375 -10.95 -14.66 15.29
CA SER A 375 -9.88 -13.78 15.77
C SER A 375 -8.52 -14.49 15.80
N GLU A 376 -8.45 -15.76 16.18
CA GLU A 376 -7.22 -16.55 16.13
C GLU A 376 -6.68 -16.64 14.70
N ARG A 377 -7.54 -17.04 13.74
CA ARG A 377 -7.19 -17.11 12.31
C ARG A 377 -6.77 -15.76 11.74
N TYR A 378 -7.49 -14.69 12.13
CA TYR A 378 -7.17 -13.33 11.70
C TYR A 378 -5.78 -12.92 12.20
N ASN A 379 -5.50 -13.14 13.48
CA ASN A 379 -4.20 -12.80 14.09
C ASN A 379 -3.05 -13.56 13.47
N GLU A 380 -3.23 -14.86 13.20
CA GLU A 380 -2.22 -15.70 12.54
C GLU A 380 -1.89 -15.18 11.15
N ARG A 381 -2.92 -14.93 10.32
CA ARG A 381 -2.74 -14.43 8.95
C ARG A 381 -2.15 -13.01 8.90
N PHE A 382 -2.60 -12.10 9.78
CA PHE A 382 -2.07 -10.74 9.79
C PHE A 382 -0.65 -10.67 10.34
N ARG A 383 -0.27 -11.52 11.29
CA ARG A 383 1.12 -11.63 11.73
C ARG A 383 2.01 -12.07 10.58
N TYR A 384 1.61 -13.12 9.85
CA TYR A 384 2.32 -13.55 8.65
C TYR A 384 2.47 -12.41 7.62
N ARG A 385 1.39 -11.67 7.32
CA ARG A 385 1.42 -10.55 6.37
C ARG A 385 2.38 -9.44 6.80
N TRP A 386 2.36 -9.07 8.07
CA TRP A 386 3.29 -8.08 8.61
C TRP A 386 4.74 -8.52 8.49
N ASP A 387 5.04 -9.78 8.82
CA ASP A 387 6.38 -10.35 8.66
C ASP A 387 6.83 -10.28 7.18
N ARG A 388 5.96 -10.62 6.24
CA ARG A 388 6.28 -10.58 4.78
C ARG A 388 6.49 -9.14 4.28
N ILE A 389 5.74 -8.18 4.79
CA ILE A 389 5.95 -6.76 4.44
C ILE A 389 7.32 -6.30 4.97
N VAL A 390 7.63 -6.58 6.22
CA VAL A 390 8.93 -6.22 6.81
C VAL A 390 10.08 -6.85 6.01
N ASP A 391 9.99 -8.13 5.65
CA ASP A 391 10.98 -8.82 4.81
C ASP A 391 11.11 -8.14 3.45
N PHE A 392 10.00 -7.82 2.78
CA PHE A 392 10.01 -7.24 1.44
C PHE A 392 10.59 -5.81 1.43
N LEU A 393 10.24 -4.99 2.43
CA LEU A 393 10.83 -3.67 2.56
C LEU A 393 12.32 -3.77 2.86
N LYS A 394 12.69 -4.64 3.80
CA LYS A 394 14.11 -4.86 4.15
C LYS A 394 14.94 -5.37 2.98
N LEU A 395 14.35 -6.14 2.07
CA LEU A 395 15.02 -6.63 0.86
C LEU A 395 15.65 -5.49 0.05
N HIS A 396 14.96 -4.37 -0.13
CA HIS A 396 15.47 -3.20 -0.86
C HIS A 396 16.75 -2.66 -0.22
N TYR A 397 16.81 -2.60 1.11
CA TYR A 397 17.97 -2.10 1.86
C TYR A 397 19.14 -3.08 1.85
N VAL A 398 18.86 -4.36 2.03
CA VAL A 398 19.91 -5.41 2.11
C VAL A 398 20.65 -5.56 0.78
N LEU A 399 19.96 -5.41 -0.34
CA LEU A 399 20.53 -5.56 -1.68
C LEU A 399 21.29 -4.33 -2.14
N SER A 400 21.18 -3.19 -1.47
CA SER A 400 21.89 -1.97 -1.82
C SER A 400 23.40 -2.18 -1.75
N GLN A 401 24.12 -1.69 -2.76
CA GLN A 401 25.57 -1.70 -2.86
C GLN A 401 26.18 -0.39 -2.34
N ARG A 402 25.36 0.55 -1.88
CA ARG A 402 25.81 1.86 -1.38
C ARG A 402 26.69 1.71 -0.16
N THR A 403 27.75 2.51 -0.12
CA THR A 403 28.72 2.59 0.98
C THR A 403 28.96 4.02 1.46
N ASP A 404 28.17 4.95 0.96
CA ASP A 404 28.34 6.40 1.14
C ASP A 404 27.84 6.90 2.50
N SER A 405 27.10 6.09 3.27
CA SER A 405 26.68 6.48 4.62
C SER A 405 26.57 5.29 5.58
N ALA A 406 26.56 5.58 6.89
CA ALA A 406 26.36 4.60 7.94
C ALA A 406 24.97 3.91 7.81
N PHE A 407 23.93 4.64 7.40
CA PHE A 407 22.59 4.11 7.20
C PHE A 407 22.57 2.91 6.25
N TRP A 408 23.19 3.00 5.08
CA TRP A 408 23.25 1.90 4.10
C TRP A 408 24.13 0.74 4.58
N LEU A 409 25.22 1.02 5.30
CA LEU A 409 26.07 -0.02 5.86
C LEU A 409 25.38 -0.79 6.98
N ASP A 410 24.70 -0.07 7.88
CA ASP A 410 23.99 -0.66 9.02
C ASP A 410 22.80 -1.53 8.57
N ASN A 411 22.09 -1.13 7.49
CA ASN A 411 21.01 -1.91 6.93
C ASN A 411 21.43 -3.29 6.39
N ARG A 412 22.72 -3.50 6.13
CA ARG A 412 23.26 -4.79 5.64
C ARG A 412 23.89 -5.64 6.73
N LYS A 413 23.92 -5.18 7.98
CA LYS A 413 24.42 -5.97 9.10
C LYS A 413 23.51 -7.18 9.35
N PRO A 414 24.06 -8.39 9.49
CA PRO A 414 23.26 -9.63 9.63
C PRO A 414 22.20 -9.56 10.73
N GLU A 415 22.51 -8.91 11.86
CA GLU A 415 21.62 -8.78 13.01
C GLU A 415 20.38 -7.91 12.73
N THR A 416 20.40 -7.09 11.69
CA THR A 416 19.27 -6.23 11.28
C THR A 416 18.37 -6.89 10.24
N ILE A 417 18.76 -8.06 9.72
CA ILE A 417 18.04 -8.75 8.65
C ILE A 417 17.19 -9.86 9.26
N PRO A 418 15.88 -9.91 9.03
CA PRO A 418 15.03 -11.00 9.52
C PRO A 418 15.55 -12.37 9.08
N GLY A 419 15.60 -13.34 10.02
CA GLY A 419 16.15 -14.66 9.74
C GLY A 419 15.44 -15.41 8.61
N HIS A 420 14.15 -15.14 8.38
CA HIS A 420 13.42 -15.69 7.24
C HIS A 420 13.95 -15.12 5.92
N LEU A 421 14.16 -13.81 5.84
CA LEU A 421 14.70 -13.16 4.64
C LEU A 421 16.14 -13.65 4.35
N GLN A 422 16.98 -13.82 5.38
CA GLN A 422 18.32 -14.37 5.20
C GLN A 422 18.28 -15.76 4.53
N ARG A 423 17.38 -16.65 4.99
CA ARG A 423 17.20 -17.98 4.39
C ARG A 423 16.70 -17.93 2.95
N LEU A 424 15.78 -17.02 2.64
CA LEU A 424 15.29 -16.84 1.28
C LEU A 424 16.38 -16.31 0.35
N LEU A 425 17.16 -15.32 0.77
CA LEU A 425 18.29 -14.80 0.01
C LEU A 425 19.35 -15.88 -0.28
N GLU A 426 19.66 -16.73 0.70
CA GLU A 426 20.58 -17.86 0.47
C GLU A 426 19.99 -18.86 -0.53
N LEU A 427 18.70 -19.21 -0.43
CA LEU A 427 18.02 -20.11 -1.36
C LEU A 427 18.00 -19.54 -2.78
N TRP A 428 17.73 -18.24 -2.92
CA TRP A 428 17.62 -17.58 -4.22
C TRP A 428 18.96 -17.38 -4.94
N ARG A 429 20.09 -17.61 -4.26
CA ARG A 429 21.38 -17.74 -4.93
C ARG A 429 21.43 -18.92 -5.89
N TYR A 430 20.65 -19.96 -5.65
CA TYR A 430 20.67 -21.20 -6.42
C TYR A 430 19.50 -21.35 -7.40
N ARG A 431 18.43 -20.62 -7.20
CA ARG A 431 17.25 -20.59 -8.06
C ARG A 431 16.43 -19.30 -7.90
N PRO A 432 15.65 -18.90 -8.92
CA PRO A 432 14.76 -17.75 -8.76
C PRO A 432 13.66 -17.98 -7.70
N PRO A 433 13.11 -16.91 -7.10
CA PRO A 433 11.91 -16.97 -6.29
C PRO A 433 10.75 -17.68 -6.99
N SER A 434 9.99 -18.46 -6.26
CA SER A 434 8.80 -19.15 -6.75
C SER A 434 7.63 -19.04 -5.77
N HIS A 435 6.40 -19.28 -6.23
CA HIS A 435 5.23 -19.31 -5.36
C HIS A 435 5.35 -20.34 -4.21
N ARG A 436 6.22 -21.36 -4.36
CA ARG A 436 6.46 -22.39 -3.34
C ARG A 436 7.34 -21.93 -2.17
N ASP A 437 7.94 -20.74 -2.28
CA ASP A 437 8.74 -20.15 -1.21
C ASP A 437 7.86 -19.50 -0.13
N PHE A 438 6.57 -19.39 -0.39
CA PHE A 438 5.59 -18.74 0.44
C PHE A 438 4.46 -19.70 0.83
N HIS A 439 3.77 -19.42 1.94
CA HIS A 439 2.79 -20.32 2.51
C HIS A 439 1.33 -19.97 2.15
N GLU A 440 1.07 -18.72 1.82
CA GLU A 440 -0.27 -18.26 1.45
C GLU A 440 -0.49 -18.36 -0.06
N LEU A 441 -1.73 -18.69 -0.46
CA LEU A 441 -2.13 -18.66 -1.88
C LEU A 441 -2.14 -17.25 -2.44
N GLU A 442 -2.60 -16.31 -1.62
CA GLU A 442 -2.64 -14.88 -1.93
C GLU A 442 -1.59 -14.14 -1.11
N GLU A 443 -0.35 -14.20 -1.59
CA GLU A 443 0.76 -13.50 -0.97
C GLU A 443 0.60 -11.99 -1.12
N ILE A 444 1.03 -11.27 -0.07
CA ILE A 444 1.01 -9.81 -0.07
C ILE A 444 1.96 -9.24 -1.12
N PHE A 445 3.12 -9.89 -1.32
CA PHE A 445 4.01 -9.67 -2.44
C PHE A 445 4.27 -11.01 -3.13
N PRO A 446 3.72 -11.24 -4.34
CA PRO A 446 3.93 -12.49 -5.06
C PRO A 446 5.40 -12.67 -5.49
N ALA A 447 5.80 -13.90 -5.82
CA ALA A 447 7.16 -14.22 -6.24
C ALA A 447 7.67 -13.35 -7.40
N SER A 448 6.78 -12.91 -8.30
CA SER A 448 7.11 -11.97 -9.37
C SER A 448 7.59 -10.61 -8.88
N SER A 449 7.08 -10.11 -7.76
CA SER A 449 7.53 -8.87 -7.13
C SER A 449 8.99 -8.98 -6.65
N TYR A 450 9.32 -10.12 -6.05
CA TYR A 450 10.72 -10.40 -5.64
C TYR A 450 11.66 -10.46 -6.84
N TRP A 451 11.21 -10.95 -8.01
CA TRP A 451 12.04 -10.93 -9.21
C TRP A 451 12.40 -9.50 -9.63
N TYR A 452 11.44 -8.60 -9.64
CA TYR A 452 11.69 -7.21 -10.01
C TYR A 452 12.70 -6.53 -9.08
N VAL A 453 12.56 -6.75 -7.77
CA VAL A 453 13.49 -6.15 -6.79
C VAL A 453 14.86 -6.81 -6.85
N LEU A 454 14.95 -8.14 -6.82
CA LEU A 454 16.23 -8.86 -6.87
C LEU A 454 17.04 -8.48 -8.10
N TYR A 455 16.44 -8.60 -9.28
CA TYR A 455 17.17 -8.35 -10.53
C TYR A 455 17.36 -6.87 -10.82
N GLY A 456 16.43 -6.03 -10.39
CA GLY A 456 16.59 -4.58 -10.43
C GLY A 456 17.73 -4.09 -9.54
N MET A 457 17.95 -4.74 -8.39
CA MET A 457 19.05 -4.44 -7.46
C MET A 457 20.36 -5.18 -7.80
N GLY A 458 20.41 -5.89 -8.94
CA GLY A 458 21.63 -6.55 -9.40
C GLY A 458 21.98 -7.84 -8.65
N PHE A 459 21.00 -8.49 -8.00
CA PHE A 459 21.24 -9.77 -7.29
C PHE A 459 21.71 -10.85 -8.25
N GLU A 460 22.85 -11.47 -7.93
CA GLU A 460 23.46 -12.51 -8.74
C GLU A 460 23.15 -13.91 -8.19
N GLN A 461 22.81 -14.83 -9.10
CA GLN A 461 22.67 -16.23 -8.80
C GLN A 461 23.99 -16.97 -8.98
N ALA A 462 24.32 -17.87 -8.08
CA ALA A 462 25.61 -18.57 -8.03
C ALA A 462 25.76 -19.67 -9.10
N GLY A 463 24.76 -19.93 -9.93
CA GLY A 463 24.83 -20.96 -10.96
C GLY A 463 23.55 -21.10 -11.79
N VAL A 464 23.63 -21.90 -12.85
CA VAL A 464 22.49 -22.29 -13.67
C VAL A 464 21.72 -23.38 -12.92
N ASP A 465 20.41 -23.21 -12.71
CA ASP A 465 19.56 -24.29 -12.21
C ASP A 465 19.42 -25.39 -13.30
N PRO A 466 20.09 -26.54 -13.18
CA PRO A 466 20.09 -27.55 -14.23
C PRO A 466 18.76 -28.30 -14.39
N LYS A 467 17.78 -28.00 -13.53
CA LYS A 467 16.49 -28.71 -13.48
C LYS A 467 15.33 -27.96 -14.13
N ARG A 468 15.49 -26.69 -14.48
CA ARG A 468 14.48 -25.92 -15.20
C ARG A 468 14.86 -25.83 -16.66
N SER A 469 13.89 -26.08 -17.53
CA SER A 469 14.08 -25.96 -18.96
C SER A 469 14.53 -24.53 -19.29
N ASP A 470 15.82 -24.42 -19.54
CA ASP A 470 16.39 -23.28 -20.23
C ASP A 470 15.91 -23.41 -21.68
N ASP A 471 14.84 -22.71 -22.01
CA ASP A 471 14.39 -22.57 -23.39
C ASP A 471 14.67 -21.15 -23.88
N PRO A 472 15.86 -20.91 -24.46
CA PRO A 472 16.23 -19.60 -24.99
C PRO A 472 15.29 -19.14 -26.10
N GLY A 473 14.70 -20.08 -26.85
CA GLY A 473 13.76 -19.79 -27.95
C GLY A 473 12.46 -19.20 -27.38
N LEU A 474 11.89 -19.87 -26.39
CA LEU A 474 10.68 -19.41 -25.71
C LEU A 474 10.89 -18.08 -24.99
N ALA A 475 12.01 -17.93 -24.28
CA ALA A 475 12.33 -16.66 -23.62
C ALA A 475 12.45 -15.50 -24.62
N ARG A 476 13.13 -15.72 -25.75
CA ARG A 476 13.23 -14.73 -26.83
C ARG A 476 11.86 -14.35 -27.36
N GLN A 477 10.98 -15.32 -27.56
CA GLN A 477 9.61 -15.07 -27.99
C GLN A 477 8.89 -14.14 -27.01
N TYR A 478 8.95 -14.40 -25.71
CA TYR A 478 8.32 -13.53 -24.68
C TYR A 478 8.91 -12.12 -24.67
N PHE A 479 10.23 -11.98 -24.86
CA PHE A 479 10.87 -10.67 -24.93
C PHE A 479 10.42 -9.89 -26.19
N GLU A 480 10.33 -10.55 -27.33
CA GLU A 480 9.85 -9.96 -28.58
C GLU A 480 8.35 -9.58 -28.50
N GLU A 481 7.53 -10.43 -27.90
CA GLU A 481 6.11 -10.14 -27.66
C GLU A 481 5.94 -8.92 -26.75
N ASN A 482 6.72 -8.83 -25.64
CA ASN A 482 6.72 -7.67 -24.76
C ASN A 482 7.16 -6.40 -25.49
N ALA A 483 8.22 -6.47 -26.30
CA ALA A 483 8.69 -5.35 -27.11
C ALA A 483 7.61 -4.87 -28.09
N GLY A 484 6.95 -5.80 -28.79
CA GLY A 484 5.85 -5.49 -29.72
C GLY A 484 4.63 -4.85 -29.02
N MET A 485 4.26 -5.35 -27.83
CA MET A 485 3.22 -4.73 -27.00
C MET A 485 3.63 -3.32 -26.58
N THR A 486 4.87 -3.16 -26.13
CA THR A 486 5.43 -1.87 -25.72
C THR A 486 5.34 -0.82 -26.82
N GLU A 487 5.80 -1.14 -28.03
CA GLU A 487 5.70 -0.25 -29.19
C GLU A 487 4.26 0.15 -29.50
N LYS A 488 3.34 -0.82 -29.49
CA LYS A 488 1.91 -0.58 -29.72
C LYS A 488 1.33 0.39 -28.70
N PHE A 489 1.66 0.20 -27.43
CA PHE A 489 1.14 1.03 -26.33
C PHE A 489 1.75 2.44 -26.37
N ILE A 490 3.05 2.58 -26.60
CA ILE A 490 3.70 3.89 -26.74
C ILE A 490 3.06 4.72 -27.85
N ARG A 491 2.73 4.10 -28.98
CA ARG A 491 2.09 4.81 -30.12
C ARG A 491 0.63 5.17 -29.88
N GLY A 492 -0.07 4.43 -29.02
CA GLY A 492 -1.52 4.50 -28.95
C GLY A 492 -2.10 5.06 -27.66
N LEU A 493 -1.37 5.06 -26.54
CA LEU A 493 -1.89 5.53 -25.26
C LEU A 493 -1.74 7.05 -25.10
N PRO A 494 -2.71 7.72 -24.46
CA PRO A 494 -2.57 9.12 -24.09
C PRO A 494 -1.56 9.29 -22.95
N SER A 495 -1.08 10.51 -22.71
CA SER A 495 -0.37 10.79 -21.47
C SER A 495 -1.29 10.65 -20.25
N ASN A 496 -0.69 10.41 -19.08
CA ASN A 496 -1.45 10.34 -17.83
C ASN A 496 -2.24 11.63 -17.58
N ARG A 497 -1.64 12.80 -17.83
CA ARG A 497 -2.30 14.11 -17.77
C ARG A 497 -3.50 14.18 -18.70
N GLN A 498 -3.34 13.83 -19.97
CA GLN A 498 -4.42 13.87 -20.96
C GLN A 498 -5.62 13.00 -20.58
N LEU A 499 -5.37 11.77 -20.09
CA LEU A 499 -6.46 10.89 -19.64
C LEU A 499 -7.18 11.48 -18.43
N ILE A 500 -6.43 11.98 -17.44
CA ILE A 500 -6.99 12.59 -16.22
C ILE A 500 -7.85 13.81 -16.58
N ASP A 501 -7.33 14.73 -17.39
CA ASP A 501 -8.04 15.95 -17.78
C ASP A 501 -9.32 15.63 -18.56
N HIS A 502 -9.26 14.65 -19.47
CA HIS A 502 -10.45 14.16 -20.18
C HIS A 502 -11.49 13.60 -19.21
N LEU A 503 -11.06 12.73 -18.29
CA LEU A 503 -11.93 12.08 -17.33
C LEU A 503 -12.57 13.09 -16.36
N VAL A 504 -11.80 14.05 -15.88
CA VAL A 504 -12.32 15.13 -15.02
C VAL A 504 -13.36 15.96 -15.76
N LYS A 505 -13.12 16.29 -17.03
CA LYS A 505 -13.99 17.15 -17.81
C LYS A 505 -15.23 16.43 -18.35
N HIS A 506 -15.06 15.24 -18.89
CA HIS A 506 -16.09 14.53 -19.66
C HIS A 506 -16.62 13.26 -19.01
N GLY A 507 -15.86 12.68 -18.05
CA GLY A 507 -16.09 11.34 -17.54
C GLY A 507 -15.68 10.26 -18.56
N ILE A 508 -15.85 9.01 -18.15
CA ILE A 508 -15.65 7.84 -19.02
C ILE A 508 -16.89 6.94 -19.00
N TYR A 509 -17.00 6.09 -20.00
CA TYR A 509 -18.13 5.20 -20.19
C TYR A 509 -18.28 4.27 -18.98
N LYS A 510 -19.51 4.18 -18.47
CA LYS A 510 -19.90 3.14 -17.50
C LYS A 510 -20.29 1.88 -18.26
N ILE A 511 -19.87 0.72 -17.78
CA ILE A 511 -20.31 -0.59 -18.31
C ILE A 511 -21.64 -0.94 -17.63
#